data_7b23a6de4b1c1de76e2fa74aadf866f0
#
_entry.id   7b23a6de4b1c1de76e2fa74aadf866f0
#
_cell.length_a   1.000
_cell.length_b   1.000
_cell.length_c   1.000
_cell.angle_alpha   90.00
_cell.angle_beta   90.00
_cell.angle_gamma   90.00
#
_symmetry.space_group_name_H-M   'P 1'
#
loop_
_entity.id
_entity.type
_entity.pdbx_description
1 polymer ?
#
loop_
_entity_poly.entity_id
_entity_poly.type
_entity_poly.pdbx_seq_one_letter_code
_entity_poly.pdbx_strand_id
1 'polypeptide(L)'
;MCIRDRPNTEYLVYAYGVDPITIERLTPISKKTLTTLAPQTIDTKFDIQIVSTEGLNIDVLVKANDYDGHFVAKIYGSVDAADTDATVLEKISESWIDNVQIYGWMGYTAEMILSQYTFQQSREIQETLEPNSKYYIYAFAVDDEALRCSDIVFIPITTNDTSIQH
;
A
#
# COMPACT_ATOMS: atom_id res chain seq x y z
N MET A 1 -12.03 5.11 18.75
CA MET A 1 -10.67 4.90 18.23
C MET A 1 -10.64 3.51 17.62
N CYS A 2 -10.79 3.39 16.30
CA CYS A 2 -10.61 2.11 15.63
C CYS A 2 -9.12 1.94 15.36
N ILE A 3 -8.47 1.08 16.13
CA ILE A 3 -7.12 0.60 15.80
C ILE A 3 -7.36 -0.43 14.70
N ARG A 4 -6.99 -0.10 13.45
CA ARG A 4 -6.89 -1.12 12.41
C ARG A 4 -5.68 -1.98 12.71
N ASP A 5 -5.94 -3.22 13.01
CA ASP A 5 -4.88 -4.17 13.31
C ASP A 5 -4.07 -4.46 12.04
N ARG A 6 -2.76 -4.50 12.16
CA ARG A 6 -1.90 -4.96 11.06
C ARG A 6 -2.12 -6.45 10.84
N PRO A 7 -2.20 -6.91 9.59
CA PRO A 7 -2.31 -8.34 9.31
C PRO A 7 -1.05 -9.09 9.76
N ASN A 8 -1.21 -10.38 10.06
CA ASN A 8 -0.14 -11.29 10.50
C ASN A 8 0.73 -10.72 11.64
N THR A 9 0.10 -10.00 12.57
CA THR A 9 0.79 -9.31 13.66
C THR A 9 0.35 -9.85 15.01
N GLU A 10 1.31 -10.09 15.90
CA GLU A 10 1.04 -10.50 17.27
C GLU A 10 0.73 -9.28 18.16
N TYR A 11 -0.40 -9.33 18.84
CA TYR A 11 -0.84 -8.32 19.79
C TYR A 11 -0.92 -8.89 21.19
N LEU A 12 -0.54 -8.07 22.17
CA LEU A 12 -0.70 -8.35 23.59
C LEU A 12 -1.87 -7.56 24.14
N VAL A 13 -2.92 -8.28 24.57
CA VAL A 13 -4.09 -7.68 25.20
C VAL A 13 -3.95 -7.78 26.72
N TYR A 14 -4.08 -6.67 27.41
CA TYR A 14 -4.03 -6.57 28.85
C TYR A 14 -5.38 -6.11 29.40
N ALA A 15 -5.80 -6.72 30.51
CA ALA A 15 -6.96 -6.28 31.28
C ALA A 15 -6.63 -6.26 32.77
N TYR A 16 -7.01 -5.22 33.46
CA TYR A 16 -6.93 -5.11 34.90
C TYR A 16 -8.01 -4.14 35.43
N GLY A 17 -8.44 -4.34 36.66
CA GLY A 17 -9.35 -3.45 37.35
C GLY A 17 -8.61 -2.26 37.95
N VAL A 18 -9.24 -1.09 37.89
CA VAL A 18 -8.74 0.15 38.52
C VAL A 18 -9.77 0.72 39.49
N ASP A 19 -9.31 1.36 40.55
CA ASP A 19 -10.16 2.20 41.40
C ASP A 19 -10.53 3.47 40.61
N PRO A 20 -11.83 3.78 40.48
CA PRO A 20 -12.29 4.93 39.68
C PRO A 20 -11.92 6.28 40.29
N ILE A 21 -11.53 6.33 41.57
CA ILE A 21 -11.20 7.56 42.30
C ILE A 21 -9.69 7.78 42.36
N THR A 22 -8.94 6.73 42.77
CA THR A 22 -7.49 6.82 42.96
C THR A 22 -6.69 6.44 41.71
N ILE A 23 -7.35 5.78 40.73
CA ILE A 23 -6.75 5.22 39.51
C ILE A 23 -5.67 4.15 39.83
N GLU A 24 -5.67 3.65 41.08
CA GLU A 24 -4.80 2.55 41.46
C GLU A 24 -5.31 1.20 40.91
N ARG A 25 -4.37 0.34 40.55
CA ARG A 25 -4.71 -1.01 40.07
C ARG A 25 -5.21 -1.89 41.22
N LEU A 26 -6.45 -2.40 41.07
CA LEU A 26 -7.12 -3.25 42.07
C LEU A 26 -6.93 -4.74 41.81
N THR A 27 -6.64 -5.16 40.57
CA THR A 27 -6.53 -6.58 40.22
C THR A 27 -5.20 -6.90 39.58
N PRO A 28 -4.74 -8.16 39.62
CA PRO A 28 -3.62 -8.60 38.80
C PRO A 28 -3.87 -8.35 37.32
N ILE A 29 -2.80 -8.16 36.54
CA ILE A 29 -2.89 -7.99 35.09
C ILE A 29 -3.20 -9.35 34.45
N SER A 30 -4.33 -9.46 33.79
CA SER A 30 -4.61 -10.56 32.87
C SER A 30 -4.00 -10.22 31.51
N LYS A 31 -3.31 -11.17 30.91
CA LYS A 31 -2.63 -11.02 29.63
C LYS A 31 -3.04 -12.14 28.68
N LYS A 32 -3.35 -11.78 27.44
CA LYS A 32 -3.61 -12.71 26.35
C LYS A 32 -2.88 -12.25 25.10
N THR A 33 -2.23 -13.18 24.43
CA THR A 33 -1.68 -12.96 23.09
C THR A 33 -2.72 -13.36 22.04
N LEU A 34 -2.84 -12.59 20.99
CA LEU A 34 -3.60 -12.91 19.78
C LEU A 34 -2.77 -12.51 18.56
N THR A 35 -2.92 -13.26 17.49
CA THR A 35 -2.29 -12.93 16.20
C THR A 35 -3.39 -12.67 15.19
N THR A 36 -3.30 -11.54 14.48
CA THR A 36 -4.22 -11.23 13.39
C THR A 36 -3.98 -12.17 12.21
N LEU A 37 -5.04 -12.45 11.44
CA LEU A 37 -4.93 -13.30 10.26
C LEU A 37 -4.03 -12.66 9.21
N ALA A 38 -3.33 -13.50 8.46
CA ALA A 38 -2.66 -13.07 7.24
C ALA A 38 -3.72 -12.63 6.20
N PRO A 39 -3.44 -11.62 5.35
CA PRO A 39 -4.33 -11.29 4.24
C PRO A 39 -4.51 -12.53 3.37
N GLN A 40 -5.71 -12.73 2.84
CA GLN A 40 -5.89 -13.71 1.78
C GLN A 40 -5.18 -13.18 0.54
N THR A 41 -4.15 -13.88 0.08
CA THR A 41 -3.44 -13.53 -1.14
C THR A 41 -4.22 -14.12 -2.32
N ILE A 42 -4.60 -13.25 -3.25
CA ILE A 42 -5.22 -13.64 -4.53
C ILE A 42 -4.16 -13.62 -5.63
N ASP A 43 -4.21 -14.60 -6.51
CA ASP A 43 -3.34 -14.65 -7.71
C ASP A 43 -3.96 -13.77 -8.81
N THR A 44 -3.66 -12.49 -8.76
CA THR A 44 -4.14 -11.49 -9.74
C THR A 44 -2.98 -11.04 -10.61
N LYS A 45 -3.21 -11.00 -11.91
CA LYS A 45 -2.23 -10.54 -12.90
C LYS A 45 -2.57 -9.12 -13.34
N PHE A 46 -1.60 -8.23 -13.20
CA PHE A 46 -1.66 -6.89 -13.75
C PHE A 46 -0.81 -6.81 -15.02
N ASP A 47 -1.40 -6.21 -16.07
CA ASP A 47 -0.68 -5.84 -17.28
C ASP A 47 -0.31 -4.36 -17.20
N ILE A 48 0.99 -4.08 -17.07
CA ILE A 48 1.53 -2.72 -17.02
C ILE A 48 2.16 -2.43 -18.37
N GLN A 49 1.57 -1.49 -19.12
CA GLN A 49 2.02 -1.10 -20.45
C GLN A 49 2.49 0.35 -20.44
N ILE A 50 3.72 0.59 -20.86
CA ILE A 50 4.22 1.93 -21.20
C ILE A 50 3.68 2.25 -22.59
N VAL A 51 2.70 3.17 -22.65
CA VAL A 51 2.00 3.54 -23.89
C VAL A 51 2.85 4.48 -24.72
N SER A 52 3.44 5.48 -24.06
CA SER A 52 4.33 6.43 -24.71
C SER A 52 5.36 7.00 -23.74
N THR A 53 6.49 7.46 -24.28
CA THR A 53 7.48 8.25 -23.57
C THR A 53 7.92 9.41 -24.48
N GLU A 54 7.85 10.63 -23.97
CA GLU A 54 8.33 11.84 -24.67
C GLU A 54 9.19 12.67 -23.71
N GLY A 55 10.52 12.60 -23.90
CA GLY A 55 11.47 13.20 -22.97
C GLY A 55 11.37 12.53 -21.60
N LEU A 56 10.97 13.27 -20.57
CA LEU A 56 10.71 12.80 -19.21
C LEU A 56 9.22 12.55 -18.93
N ASN A 57 8.35 12.77 -19.91
CA ASN A 57 6.93 12.44 -19.76
C ASN A 57 6.69 10.96 -20.06
N ILE A 58 5.82 10.34 -19.28
CA ILE A 58 5.45 8.94 -19.43
C ILE A 58 3.93 8.78 -19.37
N ASP A 59 3.39 8.00 -20.29
CA ASP A 59 2.01 7.54 -20.30
C ASP A 59 2.01 6.03 -20.04
N VAL A 60 1.32 5.61 -19.01
CA VAL A 60 1.23 4.20 -18.58
C VAL A 60 -0.23 3.78 -18.53
N LEU A 61 -0.51 2.59 -19.03
CA LEU A 61 -1.80 1.92 -18.86
C LEU A 61 -1.60 0.67 -18.01
N VAL A 62 -2.30 0.62 -16.89
CA VAL A 62 -2.36 -0.56 -16.00
C VAL A 62 -3.73 -1.20 -16.14
N LYS A 63 -3.78 -2.50 -16.42
CA LYS A 63 -5.02 -3.29 -16.49
C LYS A 63 -4.99 -4.42 -15.48
N ALA A 64 -6.10 -4.61 -14.77
CA ALA A 64 -6.32 -5.80 -13.98
C ALA A 64 -6.87 -6.91 -14.90
N ASN A 65 -6.12 -8.02 -15.02
CA ASN A 65 -6.56 -9.17 -15.79
C ASN A 65 -7.24 -10.16 -14.85
N ASP A 66 -8.47 -10.55 -15.20
CA ASP A 66 -9.27 -11.52 -14.43
C ASP A 66 -9.54 -11.11 -12.96
N TYR A 67 -9.62 -9.79 -12.71
CA TYR A 67 -9.92 -9.25 -11.39
C TYR A 67 -10.88 -8.04 -11.49
N ASP A 68 -12.04 -8.18 -10.86
CA ASP A 68 -13.09 -7.15 -10.87
C ASP A 68 -13.07 -6.25 -9.63
N GLY A 69 -12.17 -6.53 -8.68
CA GLY A 69 -12.05 -5.77 -7.43
C GLY A 69 -11.23 -4.48 -7.57
N HIS A 70 -10.92 -3.90 -6.44
CA HIS A 70 -10.15 -2.66 -6.34
C HIS A 70 -8.64 -2.91 -6.39
N PHE A 71 -7.90 -2.06 -7.07
CA PHE A 71 -6.44 -2.11 -7.10
C PHE A 71 -5.80 -0.72 -6.99
N VAL A 72 -4.57 -0.68 -6.54
CA VAL A 72 -3.70 0.49 -6.52
C VAL A 72 -2.74 0.40 -7.70
N ALA A 73 -2.58 1.50 -8.44
CA ALA A 73 -1.54 1.62 -9.47
C ALA A 73 -0.96 3.04 -9.42
N LYS A 74 0.37 3.13 -9.29
CA LYS A 74 1.12 4.39 -9.17
C LYS A 74 2.54 4.25 -9.71
N ILE A 75 3.23 5.38 -9.79
CA ILE A 75 4.67 5.45 -9.99
C ILE A 75 5.32 5.84 -8.66
N TYR A 76 6.35 5.11 -8.25
CA TYR A 76 7.14 5.38 -7.05
C TYR A 76 8.56 5.76 -7.45
N GLY A 77 9.02 6.93 -7.01
CA GLY A 77 10.41 7.36 -7.20
C GLY A 77 11.28 6.84 -6.05
N SER A 78 12.33 6.06 -6.38
CA SER A 78 13.34 5.68 -5.40
C SER A 78 14.33 6.81 -5.22
N VAL A 79 14.43 7.30 -3.99
CA VAL A 79 15.34 8.41 -3.63
C VAL A 79 16.67 7.92 -3.04
N ASP A 80 16.80 6.63 -2.76
CA ASP A 80 17.99 6.02 -2.19
C ASP A 80 18.72 5.16 -3.22
N ALA A 81 19.95 5.53 -3.53
CA ALA A 81 20.79 4.78 -4.47
C ALA A 81 21.10 3.35 -3.99
N ALA A 82 20.95 3.06 -2.69
CA ALA A 82 21.13 1.73 -2.11
C ALA A 82 19.86 0.85 -2.21
N ASP A 83 18.73 1.40 -2.67
CA ASP A 83 17.49 0.65 -2.78
C ASP A 83 17.59 -0.50 -3.79
N THR A 84 17.32 -1.70 -3.31
CA THR A 84 17.06 -2.88 -4.12
C THR A 84 15.57 -2.97 -4.45
N ASP A 85 15.21 -3.78 -5.44
CA ASP A 85 13.79 -4.00 -5.77
C ASP A 85 13.01 -4.52 -4.55
N ALA A 86 13.60 -5.40 -3.74
CA ALA A 86 12.98 -5.93 -2.54
C ALA A 86 12.69 -4.83 -1.49
N THR A 87 13.66 -3.94 -1.24
CA THR A 87 13.46 -2.83 -0.27
C THR A 87 12.44 -1.82 -0.78
N VAL A 88 12.37 -1.58 -2.08
CA VAL A 88 11.35 -0.69 -2.67
C VAL A 88 9.95 -1.29 -2.55
N LEU A 89 9.78 -2.58 -2.82
CA LEU A 89 8.48 -3.25 -2.66
C LEU A 89 7.99 -3.23 -1.21
N GLU A 90 8.90 -3.38 -0.24
CA GLU A 90 8.58 -3.23 1.18
C GLU A 90 8.12 -1.79 1.49
N LYS A 91 8.87 -0.77 1.05
CA LYS A 91 8.49 0.64 1.21
C LYS A 91 7.13 0.97 0.59
N ILE A 92 6.83 0.45 -0.61
CA ILE A 92 5.53 0.61 -1.27
C ILE A 92 4.42 -0.01 -0.42
N SER A 93 4.64 -1.22 0.08
CA SER A 93 3.67 -1.92 0.93
C SER A 93 3.40 -1.17 2.25
N GLU A 94 4.46 -0.74 2.93
CA GLU A 94 4.36 0.03 4.17
C GLU A 94 3.66 1.38 3.95
N SER A 95 4.05 2.09 2.89
CA SER A 95 3.43 3.38 2.53
C SER A 95 1.92 3.26 2.29
N TRP A 96 1.45 2.17 1.69
CA TRP A 96 0.02 1.94 1.53
C TRP A 96 -0.68 1.72 2.87
N ILE A 97 -0.11 0.87 3.73
CA ILE A 97 -0.64 0.60 5.07
C ILE A 97 -0.73 1.90 5.89
N ASP A 98 0.34 2.70 5.88
CA ASP A 98 0.38 3.96 6.61
C ASP A 98 -0.66 4.97 6.08
N ASN A 99 -0.84 5.06 4.76
CA ASN A 99 -1.87 5.91 4.16
C ASN A 99 -3.28 5.47 4.58
N VAL A 100 -3.58 4.17 4.55
CA VAL A 100 -4.87 3.64 5.00
C VAL A 100 -5.12 3.97 6.47
N GLN A 101 -4.08 3.88 7.33
CA GLN A 101 -4.18 4.26 8.75
C GLN A 101 -4.44 5.77 8.92
N ILE A 102 -3.69 6.61 8.21
CA ILE A 102 -3.85 8.07 8.26
C ILE A 102 -5.27 8.47 7.82
N TYR A 103 -5.77 7.92 6.72
CA TYR A 103 -7.14 8.17 6.27
C TYR A 103 -8.18 7.70 7.29
N GLY A 104 -7.95 6.55 7.94
CA GLY A 104 -8.79 6.08 9.03
C GLY A 104 -8.83 7.05 10.22
N TRP A 105 -7.71 7.64 10.59
CA TRP A 105 -7.67 8.69 11.64
C TRP A 105 -8.39 9.97 11.22
N MET A 106 -8.38 10.29 9.93
CA MET A 106 -9.14 11.42 9.37
C MET A 106 -10.65 11.14 9.25
N GLY A 107 -11.10 9.94 9.61
CA GLY A 107 -12.51 9.55 9.60
C GLY A 107 -12.99 8.92 8.28
N TYR A 108 -12.07 8.57 7.37
CA TYR A 108 -12.43 7.84 6.15
C TYR A 108 -12.80 6.39 6.47
N THR A 109 -13.89 5.91 5.89
CA THR A 109 -14.23 4.49 5.88
C THR A 109 -13.42 3.74 4.80
N ALA A 110 -13.39 2.40 4.86
CA ALA A 110 -12.77 1.62 3.81
C ALA A 110 -13.37 1.92 2.43
N GLU A 111 -14.70 1.99 2.34
CA GLU A 111 -15.41 2.33 1.10
C GLU A 111 -14.98 3.70 0.53
N MET A 112 -14.79 4.72 1.39
CA MET A 112 -14.30 6.03 0.96
C MET A 112 -12.85 5.95 0.43
N ILE A 113 -11.99 5.16 1.09
CA ILE A 113 -10.61 4.95 0.64
C ILE A 113 -10.62 4.23 -0.72
N LEU A 114 -11.40 3.16 -0.86
CA LEU A 114 -11.50 2.42 -2.11
C LEU A 114 -12.00 3.30 -3.25
N SER A 115 -13.05 4.09 -3.04
CA SER A 115 -13.62 4.94 -4.09
C SER A 115 -12.71 6.08 -4.54
N GLN A 116 -11.86 6.61 -3.64
CA GLN A 116 -11.03 7.80 -3.93
C GLN A 116 -9.60 7.48 -4.35
N TYR A 117 -9.02 6.38 -3.86
CA TYR A 117 -7.58 6.12 -4.00
C TYR A 117 -7.26 4.82 -4.74
N THR A 118 -8.29 4.09 -5.19
CA THR A 118 -8.12 2.85 -5.94
C THR A 118 -8.87 2.88 -7.26
N PHE A 119 -8.64 1.88 -8.09
CA PHE A 119 -9.22 1.78 -9.44
C PHE A 119 -9.81 0.39 -9.65
N GLN A 120 -10.68 0.28 -10.64
CA GLN A 120 -11.22 -0.98 -11.12
C GLN A 120 -10.96 -1.11 -12.63
N GLN A 121 -10.74 -2.32 -13.11
CA GLN A 121 -10.49 -2.65 -14.52
C GLN A 121 -9.19 -2.07 -15.08
N SER A 122 -9.06 -0.74 -15.16
CA SER A 122 -7.86 -0.10 -15.69
C SER A 122 -7.56 1.26 -15.06
N ARG A 123 -6.30 1.67 -15.15
CA ARG A 123 -5.82 3.00 -14.74
C ARG A 123 -4.84 3.54 -15.78
N GLU A 124 -5.10 4.74 -16.27
CA GLU A 124 -4.13 5.54 -17.01
C GLU A 124 -3.37 6.46 -16.05
N ILE A 125 -2.06 6.50 -16.19
CA ILE A 125 -1.15 7.35 -15.42
C ILE A 125 -0.34 8.19 -16.40
N GLN A 126 -0.37 9.51 -16.22
CA GLN A 126 0.41 10.47 -17.00
C GLN A 126 1.23 11.30 -16.02
N GLU A 127 2.53 11.18 -16.09
CA GLU A 127 3.44 11.89 -15.19
C GLU A 127 4.66 12.41 -15.92
N THR A 128 5.24 13.49 -15.39
CA THR A 128 6.57 13.99 -15.76
C THR A 128 7.55 13.62 -14.66
N LEU A 129 8.57 12.87 -15.03
CA LEU A 129 9.55 12.31 -14.09
C LEU A 129 10.76 13.25 -13.94
N GLU A 130 11.42 13.20 -12.78
CA GLU A 130 12.67 13.91 -12.56
C GLU A 130 13.83 13.22 -13.31
N PRO A 131 14.82 13.96 -13.80
CA PRO A 131 15.99 13.38 -14.45
C PRO A 131 16.89 12.60 -13.46
N ASN A 132 17.71 11.70 -14.02
CA ASN A 132 18.73 10.92 -13.30
C ASN A 132 18.18 10.17 -12.06
N SER A 133 16.98 9.63 -12.18
CA SER A 133 16.26 9.00 -11.09
C SER A 133 15.77 7.59 -11.47
N LYS A 134 15.55 6.75 -10.45
CA LYS A 134 14.97 5.41 -10.61
C LYS A 134 13.53 5.42 -10.14
N TYR A 135 12.65 4.82 -10.92
CA TYR A 135 11.23 4.73 -10.65
C TYR A 135 10.73 3.28 -10.77
N TYR A 136 9.60 3.03 -10.13
CA TYR A 136 8.87 1.77 -10.18
C TYR A 136 7.41 2.06 -10.52
N ILE A 137 6.97 1.60 -11.68
CA ILE A 137 5.54 1.56 -12.01
C ILE A 137 5.02 0.29 -11.37
N TYR A 138 4.01 0.39 -10.52
CA TYR A 138 3.55 -0.76 -9.75
C TYR A 138 2.03 -0.84 -9.66
N ALA A 139 1.54 -2.07 -9.44
CA ALA A 139 0.14 -2.34 -9.14
C ALA A 139 0.00 -3.50 -8.16
N PHE A 140 -1.04 -3.46 -7.33
CA PHE A 140 -1.47 -4.55 -6.46
C PHE A 140 -2.96 -4.45 -6.15
N ALA A 141 -3.61 -5.60 -5.90
CA ALA A 141 -5.00 -5.66 -5.49
C ALA A 141 -5.18 -5.34 -4.01
N VAL A 142 -6.33 -4.76 -3.70
CA VAL A 142 -6.78 -4.51 -2.32
C VAL A 142 -8.16 -5.11 -2.09
N ASP A 143 -8.41 -5.56 -0.87
CA ASP A 143 -9.69 -6.12 -0.43
C ASP A 143 -10.71 -5.02 -0.05
N ASP A 144 -11.90 -5.44 0.38
CA ASP A 144 -12.98 -4.54 0.78
C ASP A 144 -12.65 -3.68 2.02
N GLU A 145 -11.58 -4.03 2.74
CA GLU A 145 -11.06 -3.24 3.86
C GLU A 145 -9.93 -2.30 3.45
N ALA A 146 -9.65 -2.20 2.15
CA ALA A 146 -8.53 -1.46 1.56
C ALA A 146 -7.14 -2.00 1.99
N LEU A 147 -7.03 -3.27 2.37
CA LEU A 147 -5.76 -3.93 2.67
C LEU A 147 -5.23 -4.62 1.41
N ARG A 148 -3.92 -4.61 1.24
CA ARG A 148 -3.29 -5.30 0.11
C ARG A 148 -3.54 -6.81 0.19
N CYS A 149 -4.07 -7.38 -0.88
CA CYS A 149 -4.44 -8.80 -0.98
C CYS A 149 -3.81 -9.54 -2.17
N SER A 150 -2.84 -8.94 -2.87
CA SER A 150 -2.03 -9.61 -3.91
C SER A 150 -0.55 -9.28 -3.79
N ASP A 151 0.28 -9.98 -4.55
CA ASP A 151 1.66 -9.56 -4.79
C ASP A 151 1.70 -8.23 -5.53
N ILE A 152 2.83 -7.52 -5.39
CA ILE A 152 3.07 -6.27 -6.11
C ILE A 152 3.70 -6.63 -7.46
N VAL A 153 2.99 -6.32 -8.55
CA VAL A 153 3.56 -6.37 -9.90
C VAL A 153 4.20 -5.02 -10.20
N PHE A 154 5.41 -5.01 -10.77
CA PHE A 154 6.11 -3.77 -11.04
C PHE A 154 7.01 -3.84 -12.28
N ILE A 155 7.30 -2.66 -12.85
CA ILE A 155 8.30 -2.43 -13.90
C ILE A 155 9.25 -1.34 -13.41
N PRO A 156 10.56 -1.64 -13.26
CA PRO A 156 11.54 -0.61 -12.96
C PRO A 156 11.87 0.19 -14.22
N ILE A 157 11.99 1.51 -14.08
CA ILE A 157 12.43 2.42 -15.12
C ILE A 157 13.48 3.38 -14.56
N THR A 158 14.34 3.89 -15.42
CA THR A 158 15.34 4.92 -15.07
C THR A 158 15.23 6.09 -16.01
N THR A 159 15.56 7.28 -15.53
CA THR A 159 15.67 8.49 -16.34
C THR A 159 17.13 8.91 -16.44
N ASN A 160 17.50 9.48 -17.58
CA ASN A 160 18.70 10.30 -17.71
C ASN A 160 18.31 11.79 -17.78
N ASP A 161 19.20 12.66 -18.20
CA ASP A 161 18.94 14.11 -18.27
C ASP A 161 17.74 14.48 -19.17
N THR A 162 17.38 13.66 -20.14
CA THR A 162 16.42 14.04 -21.20
C THR A 162 15.43 12.96 -21.58
N SER A 163 15.58 11.71 -21.10
CA SER A 163 14.76 10.58 -21.57
C SER A 163 14.58 9.50 -20.51
N ILE A 164 13.58 8.65 -20.74
CA ILE A 164 13.26 7.47 -19.92
C ILE A 164 13.88 6.23 -20.57
N GLN A 165 14.46 5.38 -19.75
CA GLN A 165 15.04 4.08 -20.12
C GLN A 165 14.22 2.98 -19.44
N HIS A 166 13.82 1.93 -20.17
CA HIS A 166 13.02 0.80 -19.69
C HIS A 166 13.43 -0.50 -20.37
#